data_f855f9bb9b7d89590c3b1294a173e4a6
#
_entry.id   f855f9bb9b7d89590c3b1294a173e4a6
#
_cell.length_a   1.000
_cell.length_b   1.000
_cell.length_c   1.000
_cell.angle_alpha   90.00
_cell.angle_beta   90.00
_cell.angle_gamma   90.00
#
_symmetry.space_group_name_H-M   'P 1'
#
loop_
_entity.id
_entity.type
_entity.pdbx_description
1 polymer ?
#
loop_
_entity_poly.entity_id
_entity_poly.type
_entity_poly.pdbx_seq_one_letter_code
_entity_poly.pdbx_strand_id
1 'polypeptide(L)'
;MEGLIYQLKSVRKDKFCIMSFLLPIVVAMALNFIGSIDLSSLGEHHFGMVAGDITPETEQWLMKYGTVTAYQTKEELVLAVNDPSTNLIGVEMDGDSIKTILSGDELTLWRQTASTLPSLYEQRETAAQVDVQILERSDVMAGYQYIYIAMTLIVAMFMGCTFNAMNIISEKEEGVALINEILPMTSRQYVIQKIFIGFVFGCLSAGIATAFCFRLPPAAAAVMLALIVLSAFVSALIGLFIGHFSDGMMVGMVYIKIVMLVFMAIPLLKYLAVAGNKVVSYICYLIPSSATFEGIMDLANGGMATAGKDIVILMAHCIVWFLLYLLISKRQK
;
A
#
# COMPACT_ATOMS: atom_id res chain seq x y z
N MET A 1 -14.11 22.86 26.46
CA MET A 1 -14.79 22.36 25.25
C MET A 1 -14.70 23.30 24.07
N GLU A 2 -14.82 24.62 24.26
CA GLU A 2 -14.77 25.60 23.16
C GLU A 2 -13.45 25.59 22.39
N GLY A 3 -12.31 25.44 23.09
CA GLY A 3 -10.99 25.33 22.43
C GLY A 3 -10.85 24.13 21.49
N LEU A 4 -11.45 23.00 21.81
CA LEU A 4 -11.45 21.80 20.97
C LEU A 4 -12.28 22.00 19.70
N ILE A 5 -13.41 22.68 19.83
CA ILE A 5 -14.29 23.02 18.68
C ILE A 5 -13.59 24.00 17.74
N TYR A 6 -12.85 24.96 18.30
CA TYR A 6 -12.08 25.92 17.52
C TYR A 6 -10.95 25.23 16.73
N GLN A 7 -10.22 24.33 17.35
CA GLN A 7 -9.16 23.55 16.69
C GLN A 7 -9.71 22.64 15.60
N LEU A 8 -10.85 21.99 15.82
CA LEU A 8 -11.53 21.19 14.77
C LEU A 8 -11.96 22.05 13.58
N LYS A 9 -12.43 23.28 13.84
CA LYS A 9 -12.76 24.23 12.76
C LYS A 9 -11.52 24.68 11.99
N SER A 10 -10.40 24.89 12.66
CA SER A 10 -9.12 25.24 12.03
C SER A 10 -8.64 24.13 11.10
N VAL A 11 -8.59 22.88 11.59
CA VAL A 11 -8.22 21.70 10.80
C VAL A 11 -9.11 21.55 9.56
N ARG A 12 -10.44 21.78 9.68
CA ARG A 12 -11.36 21.68 8.54
C ARG A 12 -11.11 22.74 7.46
N LYS A 13 -10.51 23.87 7.79
CA LYS A 13 -10.16 24.92 6.83
C LYS A 13 -8.81 24.69 6.16
N ASP A 14 -7.95 23.91 6.75
CA ASP A 14 -6.63 23.62 6.23
C ASP A 14 -6.72 22.53 5.15
N LYS A 15 -6.56 22.95 3.89
CA LYS A 15 -6.58 22.06 2.72
C LYS A 15 -5.48 21.00 2.78
N PHE A 16 -4.31 21.35 3.33
CA PHE A 16 -3.20 20.43 3.45
C PHE A 16 -3.51 19.30 4.44
N CYS A 17 -4.10 19.62 5.58
CA CYS A 17 -4.56 18.62 6.54
C CYS A 17 -5.59 17.69 5.94
N ILE A 18 -6.59 18.21 5.21
CA ILE A 18 -7.63 17.39 4.56
C ILE A 18 -7.01 16.45 3.52
N MET A 19 -6.13 16.96 2.64
CA MET A 19 -5.47 16.14 1.63
C MET A 19 -4.61 15.04 2.27
N SER A 20 -3.83 15.39 3.29
CA SER A 20 -2.99 14.43 4.00
C SER A 20 -3.82 13.32 4.68
N PHE A 21 -5.00 13.65 5.21
CA PHE A 21 -5.91 12.69 5.82
C PHE A 21 -6.52 11.75 4.78
N LEU A 22 -6.93 12.26 3.63
CA LEU A 22 -7.58 11.47 2.59
C LEU A 22 -6.60 10.57 1.83
N LEU A 23 -5.35 11.00 1.66
CA LEU A 23 -4.36 10.29 0.84
C LEU A 23 -4.18 8.81 1.24
N PRO A 24 -3.92 8.44 2.51
CA PRO A 24 -3.79 7.03 2.90
C PRO A 24 -5.07 6.23 2.67
N ILE A 25 -6.24 6.85 2.85
CA ILE A 25 -7.54 6.21 2.63
C ILE A 25 -7.72 5.89 1.13
N VAL A 26 -7.42 6.86 0.26
CA VAL A 26 -7.48 6.66 -1.20
C VAL A 26 -6.50 5.58 -1.66
N VAL A 27 -5.27 5.57 -1.11
CA VAL A 27 -4.29 4.52 -1.41
C VAL A 27 -4.78 3.16 -0.92
N ALA A 28 -5.37 3.07 0.28
CA ALA A 28 -5.95 1.83 0.80
C ALA A 28 -7.08 1.31 -0.10
N MET A 29 -7.97 2.19 -0.57
CA MET A 29 -9.02 1.84 -1.53
C MET A 29 -8.44 1.36 -2.85
N ALA A 30 -7.42 2.04 -3.39
CA ALA A 30 -6.75 1.64 -4.63
C ALA A 30 -6.07 0.27 -4.50
N LEU A 31 -5.37 0.00 -3.38
CA LEU A 31 -4.75 -1.30 -3.13
C LEU A 31 -5.77 -2.44 -3.04
N ASN A 32 -6.92 -2.20 -2.40
CA ASN A 32 -8.00 -3.17 -2.35
C ASN A 32 -8.60 -3.43 -3.73
N PHE A 33 -8.77 -2.38 -4.55
CA PHE A 33 -9.29 -2.49 -5.91
C PHE A 33 -8.30 -3.24 -6.82
N ILE A 34 -7.00 -2.92 -6.78
CA ILE A 34 -5.96 -3.62 -7.55
C ILE A 34 -5.92 -5.12 -7.20
N GLY A 35 -6.06 -5.47 -5.90
CA GLY A 35 -6.11 -6.85 -5.46
C GLY A 35 -7.35 -7.61 -5.94
N SER A 36 -8.41 -6.92 -6.35
CA SER A 36 -9.64 -7.51 -6.91
C SER A 36 -9.63 -7.64 -8.44
N ILE A 37 -8.66 -7.02 -9.12
CA ILE A 37 -8.53 -7.12 -10.58
C ILE A 37 -7.90 -8.46 -10.91
N ASP A 38 -8.61 -9.29 -11.64
CA ASP A 38 -8.01 -10.48 -12.23
C ASP A 38 -7.11 -10.09 -13.40
N LEU A 39 -5.81 -10.03 -13.11
CA LEU A 39 -4.79 -9.74 -14.12
C LEU A 39 -4.45 -10.97 -14.98
N SER A 40 -5.07 -12.12 -14.75
CA SER A 40 -4.84 -13.33 -15.56
C SER A 40 -5.24 -13.10 -17.02
N SER A 41 -6.31 -12.33 -17.25
CA SER A 41 -6.75 -11.95 -18.59
C SER A 41 -5.75 -11.08 -19.36
N LEU A 42 -4.88 -10.33 -18.67
CA LEU A 42 -3.81 -9.56 -19.33
C LEU A 42 -2.66 -10.46 -19.83
N GLY A 43 -2.58 -11.69 -19.35
CA GLY A 43 -1.61 -12.69 -19.80
C GLY A 43 -2.18 -13.67 -20.82
N GLU A 44 -3.47 -13.62 -21.12
CA GLU A 44 -4.06 -14.45 -22.14
C GLU A 44 -3.65 -13.99 -23.53
N HIS A 45 -3.20 -14.95 -24.36
CA HIS A 45 -2.88 -14.68 -25.75
C HIS A 45 -4.18 -14.63 -26.56
N HIS A 46 -4.30 -13.57 -27.36
CA HIS A 46 -5.40 -13.43 -28.31
C HIS A 46 -4.88 -13.73 -29.71
N PHE A 47 -5.44 -14.75 -30.34
CA PHE A 47 -5.11 -15.14 -31.69
C PHE A 47 -6.21 -14.72 -32.65
N GLY A 48 -5.83 -14.10 -33.75
CA GLY A 48 -6.73 -13.77 -34.84
C GLY A 48 -6.48 -14.68 -36.04
N MET A 49 -7.52 -15.19 -36.69
CA MET A 49 -7.42 -16.01 -37.88
C MET A 49 -8.46 -15.59 -38.92
N VAL A 50 -8.24 -15.92 -40.19
CA VAL A 50 -9.26 -15.76 -41.22
C VAL A 50 -10.15 -16.98 -41.24
N ALA A 51 -11.46 -16.77 -41.25
CA ALA A 51 -12.45 -17.85 -41.30
C ALA A 51 -12.30 -18.69 -42.59
N GLY A 52 -12.06 -19.98 -42.40
CA GLY A 52 -11.87 -20.94 -43.51
C GLY A 52 -10.44 -21.13 -44.01
N ASP A 53 -9.47 -20.33 -43.53
CA ASP A 53 -8.05 -20.46 -43.87
C ASP A 53 -7.33 -21.46 -42.97
N ILE A 54 -7.85 -21.70 -41.76
CA ILE A 54 -7.25 -22.54 -40.73
C ILE A 54 -8.11 -23.81 -40.54
N THR A 55 -7.45 -24.97 -40.38
CA THR A 55 -8.13 -26.23 -40.13
C THR A 55 -8.78 -26.26 -38.74
N PRO A 56 -9.87 -26.99 -38.52
CA PRO A 56 -10.47 -27.12 -37.18
C PRO A 56 -9.51 -27.67 -36.11
N GLU A 57 -8.55 -28.50 -36.52
CA GLU A 57 -7.52 -29.05 -35.63
C GLU A 57 -6.56 -27.95 -35.15
N THR A 58 -6.14 -27.07 -36.06
CA THR A 58 -5.27 -25.93 -35.73
C THR A 58 -5.99 -24.92 -34.83
N GLU A 59 -7.27 -24.64 -35.10
CA GLU A 59 -8.09 -23.78 -34.25
C GLU A 59 -8.21 -24.35 -32.83
N GLN A 60 -8.51 -25.65 -32.67
CA GLN A 60 -8.52 -26.29 -31.35
C GLN A 60 -7.18 -26.30 -30.67
N TRP A 61 -6.08 -26.40 -31.42
CA TRP A 61 -4.75 -26.33 -30.88
C TRP A 61 -4.44 -24.91 -30.35
N LEU A 62 -4.77 -23.85 -31.09
CA LEU A 62 -4.60 -22.46 -30.66
C LEU A 62 -5.45 -22.15 -29.42
N MET A 63 -6.67 -22.69 -29.32
CA MET A 63 -7.56 -22.51 -28.16
C MET A 63 -6.99 -23.08 -26.86
N LYS A 64 -5.99 -23.97 -26.91
CA LYS A 64 -5.28 -24.45 -25.71
C LYS A 64 -4.33 -23.40 -25.12
N TYR A 65 -3.91 -22.43 -25.94
CA TYR A 65 -2.92 -21.42 -25.55
C TYR A 65 -3.50 -20.01 -25.40
N GLY A 66 -4.75 -19.80 -25.81
CA GLY A 66 -5.44 -18.51 -25.70
C GLY A 66 -6.80 -18.47 -26.37
N THR A 67 -7.38 -17.29 -26.44
CA THR A 67 -8.65 -17.06 -27.13
C THR A 67 -8.42 -16.86 -28.62
N VAL A 68 -9.29 -17.47 -29.46
CA VAL A 68 -9.19 -17.37 -30.91
C VAL A 68 -10.39 -16.59 -31.44
N THR A 69 -10.12 -15.57 -32.28
CA THR A 69 -11.14 -14.76 -32.94
C THR A 69 -11.04 -14.93 -34.47
N ALA A 70 -12.14 -15.31 -35.11
CA ALA A 70 -12.19 -15.46 -36.56
C ALA A 70 -12.65 -14.15 -37.24
N TYR A 71 -11.89 -13.71 -38.25
CA TYR A 71 -12.18 -12.56 -39.09
C TYR A 71 -12.65 -13.01 -40.47
N GLN A 72 -13.42 -12.19 -41.18
CA GLN A 72 -13.97 -12.57 -42.50
C GLN A 72 -12.95 -12.41 -43.61
N THR A 73 -12.07 -11.43 -43.49
CA THR A 73 -11.06 -11.12 -44.50
C THR A 73 -9.69 -10.94 -43.87
N LYS A 74 -8.66 -11.08 -44.71
CA LYS A 74 -7.27 -10.83 -44.30
C LYS A 74 -7.04 -9.36 -43.96
N GLU A 75 -7.71 -8.43 -44.67
CA GLU A 75 -7.61 -6.99 -44.41
C GLU A 75 -8.19 -6.68 -43.00
N GLU A 76 -9.29 -7.27 -42.61
CA GLU A 76 -9.85 -7.10 -41.26
C GLU A 76 -8.91 -7.65 -40.16
N LEU A 77 -8.30 -8.82 -40.41
CA LEU A 77 -7.31 -9.38 -39.50
C LEU A 77 -6.10 -8.45 -39.33
N VAL A 78 -5.53 -7.94 -40.45
CA VAL A 78 -4.40 -7.03 -40.40
C VAL A 78 -4.74 -5.71 -39.70
N LEU A 79 -5.95 -5.17 -39.93
CA LEU A 79 -6.41 -3.99 -39.20
C LEU A 79 -6.52 -4.25 -37.70
N ALA A 80 -7.07 -5.41 -37.30
CA ALA A 80 -7.18 -5.79 -35.88
C ALA A 80 -5.81 -6.04 -35.22
N VAL A 81 -4.84 -6.61 -35.94
CA VAL A 81 -3.46 -6.81 -35.46
C VAL A 81 -2.75 -5.47 -35.29
N ASN A 82 -3.00 -4.48 -36.17
CA ASN A 82 -2.41 -3.15 -36.07
C ASN A 82 -3.10 -2.23 -35.03
N ASP A 83 -4.19 -2.67 -34.42
CA ASP A 83 -4.84 -1.92 -33.35
C ASP A 83 -4.15 -2.19 -31.99
N PRO A 84 -3.47 -1.19 -31.40
CA PRO A 84 -2.73 -1.38 -30.15
C PRO A 84 -3.60 -1.81 -28.96
N SER A 85 -4.92 -1.66 -29.06
CA SER A 85 -5.86 -2.02 -27.99
C SER A 85 -6.17 -3.51 -27.94
N THR A 86 -5.91 -4.26 -29.02
CA THR A 86 -6.33 -5.68 -29.13
C THR A 86 -5.27 -6.68 -28.65
N ASN A 87 -3.99 -6.33 -28.67
CA ASN A 87 -2.86 -7.24 -28.40
C ASN A 87 -3.00 -8.59 -29.13
N LEU A 88 -3.40 -8.56 -30.41
CA LEU A 88 -3.77 -9.70 -31.21
C LEU A 88 -2.58 -10.24 -32.00
N ILE A 89 -2.34 -11.55 -31.93
CA ILE A 89 -1.37 -12.25 -32.79
C ILE A 89 -2.15 -12.83 -33.98
N GLY A 90 -1.92 -12.33 -35.18
CA GLY A 90 -2.50 -12.91 -36.39
C GLY A 90 -1.85 -14.25 -36.71
N VAL A 91 -2.65 -15.24 -37.12
CA VAL A 91 -2.20 -16.57 -37.51
C VAL A 91 -2.77 -16.91 -38.88
N GLU A 92 -1.91 -17.33 -39.80
CA GLU A 92 -2.26 -17.84 -41.13
C GLU A 92 -1.63 -19.21 -41.34
N MET A 93 -2.25 -20.04 -42.21
CA MET A 93 -1.62 -21.30 -42.62
C MET A 93 -0.54 -21.03 -43.68
N ASP A 94 0.59 -21.72 -43.53
CA ASP A 94 1.67 -21.74 -44.51
C ASP A 94 2.00 -23.22 -44.85
N GLY A 95 1.24 -23.80 -45.72
CA GLY A 95 1.28 -25.23 -46.02
C GLY A 95 0.83 -26.07 -44.81
N ASP A 96 1.73 -26.87 -44.27
CA ASP A 96 1.48 -27.73 -43.08
C ASP A 96 1.90 -27.04 -41.75
N SER A 97 2.43 -25.84 -41.83
CA SER A 97 2.83 -25.01 -40.68
C SER A 97 1.95 -23.77 -40.54
N ILE A 98 2.18 -22.99 -39.48
CA ILE A 98 1.49 -21.72 -39.25
C ILE A 98 2.48 -20.55 -39.34
N LYS A 99 2.01 -19.42 -39.80
CA LYS A 99 2.77 -18.16 -39.82
C LYS A 99 2.06 -17.15 -38.93
N THR A 100 2.83 -16.41 -38.16
CA THR A 100 2.33 -15.36 -37.27
C THR A 100 2.49 -13.97 -37.90
N ILE A 101 1.51 -13.10 -37.67
CA ILE A 101 1.46 -11.72 -38.11
C ILE A 101 1.46 -10.83 -36.89
N LEU A 102 2.35 -9.84 -36.85
CA LEU A 102 2.52 -8.88 -35.78
C LEU A 102 2.53 -7.46 -36.34
N SER A 103 2.12 -6.47 -35.57
CA SER A 103 2.21 -5.04 -35.94
C SER A 103 3.62 -4.49 -35.81
N GLY A 104 4.43 -5.04 -34.87
CA GLY A 104 5.82 -4.63 -34.64
C GLY A 104 6.03 -3.76 -33.42
N ASP A 105 4.98 -3.29 -32.77
CA ASP A 105 4.99 -2.46 -31.56
C ASP A 105 4.67 -3.26 -30.27
N GLU A 106 4.49 -4.58 -30.39
CA GLU A 106 4.17 -5.45 -29.27
C GLU A 106 5.30 -5.51 -28.23
N LEU A 107 4.90 -5.80 -26.99
CA LEU A 107 5.81 -6.10 -25.89
C LEU A 107 6.73 -7.29 -26.26
N THR A 108 7.97 -7.25 -25.78
CA THR A 108 8.99 -8.27 -26.06
C THR A 108 8.50 -9.70 -25.78
N LEU A 109 7.69 -9.89 -24.75
CA LEU A 109 7.13 -11.19 -24.39
C LEU A 109 6.19 -11.71 -25.50
N TRP A 110 5.27 -10.89 -26.00
CA TRP A 110 4.32 -11.23 -27.05
C TRP A 110 5.03 -11.54 -28.38
N ARG A 111 6.06 -10.75 -28.71
CA ARG A 111 6.91 -11.00 -29.87
C ARG A 111 7.64 -12.34 -29.79
N GLN A 112 8.16 -12.69 -28.60
CA GLN A 112 8.78 -13.99 -28.37
C GLN A 112 7.78 -15.13 -28.52
N THR A 113 6.59 -15.02 -27.91
CA THR A 113 5.54 -16.01 -28.05
C THR A 113 5.17 -16.21 -29.54
N ALA A 114 4.90 -15.13 -30.26
CA ALA A 114 4.55 -15.21 -31.69
C ALA A 114 5.67 -15.83 -32.53
N SER A 115 6.95 -15.53 -32.25
CA SER A 115 8.08 -16.10 -32.98
C SER A 115 8.29 -17.58 -32.73
N THR A 116 7.92 -18.08 -31.55
CA THR A 116 8.07 -19.52 -31.18
C THR A 116 6.83 -20.35 -31.56
N LEU A 117 5.69 -19.72 -31.78
CA LEU A 117 4.41 -20.40 -32.06
C LEU A 117 4.48 -21.35 -33.29
N PRO A 118 5.08 -20.96 -34.46
CA PRO A 118 5.23 -21.87 -35.59
C PRO A 118 6.02 -23.14 -35.26
N SER A 119 7.15 -22.99 -34.56
CA SER A 119 7.99 -24.13 -34.17
C SER A 119 7.27 -25.07 -33.19
N LEU A 120 6.46 -24.51 -32.29
CA LEU A 120 5.61 -25.30 -31.38
C LEU A 120 4.52 -26.06 -32.12
N TYR A 121 3.97 -25.45 -33.18
CA TYR A 121 2.96 -26.10 -34.01
C TYR A 121 3.54 -27.27 -34.81
N GLU A 122 4.73 -27.11 -35.39
CA GLU A 122 5.44 -28.20 -36.07
C GLU A 122 5.73 -29.40 -35.15
N GLN A 123 6.00 -29.12 -33.87
CA GLN A 123 6.27 -30.14 -32.85
C GLN A 123 5.02 -30.57 -32.05
N ARG A 124 3.79 -30.23 -32.51
CA ARG A 124 2.55 -30.43 -31.76
C ARG A 124 2.29 -31.87 -31.31
N GLU A 125 2.69 -32.85 -32.11
CA GLU A 125 2.55 -34.27 -31.75
C GLU A 125 3.51 -34.69 -30.65
N THR A 126 4.73 -34.18 -30.69
CA THR A 126 5.75 -34.46 -29.66
C THR A 126 5.44 -33.68 -28.38
N ALA A 127 5.00 -32.44 -28.50
CA ALA A 127 4.60 -31.59 -27.38
C ALA A 127 3.35 -32.11 -26.64
N ALA A 128 2.46 -32.83 -27.33
CA ALA A 128 1.29 -33.45 -26.70
C ALA A 128 1.66 -34.59 -25.72
N GLN A 129 2.90 -35.11 -25.78
CA GLN A 129 3.42 -36.13 -24.85
C GLN A 129 4.15 -35.53 -23.63
N VAL A 130 4.32 -34.23 -23.57
CA VAL A 130 4.95 -33.53 -22.43
C VAL A 130 3.89 -33.36 -21.34
N ASP A 131 4.06 -34.05 -20.22
CA ASP A 131 3.25 -33.86 -19.02
C ASP A 131 3.66 -32.54 -18.36
N VAL A 132 2.84 -31.50 -18.55
CA VAL A 132 3.06 -30.18 -17.94
C VAL A 132 2.38 -30.15 -16.60
N GLN A 133 3.14 -30.33 -15.54
CA GLN A 133 2.64 -30.10 -14.19
C GLN A 133 2.50 -28.57 -13.96
N ILE A 134 1.27 -28.09 -14.06
CA ILE A 134 0.95 -26.70 -13.71
C ILE A 134 1.02 -26.61 -12.17
N LEU A 135 2.09 -26.04 -11.66
CA LEU A 135 2.16 -25.68 -10.25
C LEU A 135 1.14 -24.58 -9.98
N GLU A 136 0.44 -24.70 -8.85
CA GLU A 136 -0.44 -23.60 -8.40
C GLU A 136 0.37 -22.29 -8.42
N ARG A 137 -0.22 -21.26 -9.03
CA ARG A 137 0.38 -19.94 -9.13
C ARG A 137 0.74 -19.48 -7.72
N SER A 138 2.03 -19.35 -7.44
CA SER A 138 2.45 -18.70 -6.22
C SER A 138 2.02 -17.24 -6.34
N ASP A 139 1.03 -16.84 -5.53
CA ASP A 139 0.55 -15.47 -5.45
C ASP A 139 1.64 -14.57 -4.81
N VAL A 140 2.76 -14.44 -5.51
CA VAL A 140 3.85 -13.54 -5.10
C VAL A 140 3.31 -12.12 -4.89
N MET A 141 2.34 -11.71 -5.73
CA MET A 141 1.66 -10.42 -5.60
C MET A 141 0.84 -10.32 -4.31
N ALA A 142 0.19 -11.40 -3.86
CA ALA A 142 -0.57 -11.38 -2.60
C ALA A 142 0.34 -11.12 -1.38
N GLY A 143 1.52 -11.71 -1.34
CA GLY A 143 2.50 -11.44 -0.27
C GLY A 143 2.94 -9.98 -0.23
N TYR A 144 3.20 -9.38 -1.38
CA TYR A 144 3.55 -7.96 -1.47
C TYR A 144 2.36 -7.04 -1.16
N GLN A 145 1.14 -7.45 -1.49
CA GLN A 145 -0.06 -6.67 -1.19
C GLN A 145 -0.18 -6.39 0.31
N TYR A 146 0.03 -7.37 1.17
CA TYR A 146 -0.02 -7.17 2.62
C TYR A 146 1.06 -6.21 3.12
N ILE A 147 2.25 -6.20 2.51
CA ILE A 147 3.30 -5.23 2.82
C ILE A 147 2.84 -3.81 2.49
N TYR A 148 2.28 -3.59 1.28
CA TYR A 148 1.77 -2.28 0.88
C TYR A 148 0.61 -1.81 1.78
N ILE A 149 -0.28 -2.71 2.17
CA ILE A 149 -1.35 -2.43 3.13
C ILE A 149 -0.77 -2.03 4.49
N ALA A 150 0.17 -2.80 5.04
CA ALA A 150 0.80 -2.50 6.32
C ALA A 150 1.50 -1.13 6.30
N MET A 151 2.23 -0.83 5.21
CA MET A 151 2.88 0.48 5.03
C MET A 151 1.86 1.62 4.94
N THR A 152 0.78 1.43 4.20
CA THR A 152 -0.30 2.43 4.08
C THR A 152 -0.97 2.69 5.43
N LEU A 153 -1.18 1.65 6.25
CA LEU A 153 -1.75 1.80 7.60
C LEU A 153 -0.80 2.54 8.54
N ILE A 154 0.52 2.29 8.45
CA ILE A 154 1.52 3.06 9.22
C ILE A 154 1.44 4.55 8.85
N VAL A 155 1.35 4.87 7.56
CA VAL A 155 1.18 6.27 7.11
C VAL A 155 -0.13 6.86 7.63
N ALA A 156 -1.23 6.10 7.59
CA ALA A 156 -2.53 6.52 8.12
C ALA A 156 -2.48 6.82 9.63
N MET A 157 -1.84 5.94 10.41
CA MET A 157 -1.63 6.16 11.85
C MET A 157 -0.73 7.38 12.11
N PHE A 158 0.28 7.61 11.24
CA PHE A 158 1.20 8.73 11.35
C PHE A 158 0.55 10.09 11.05
N MET A 159 -0.67 10.11 10.52
CA MET A 159 -1.44 11.34 10.35
C MET A 159 -1.60 12.11 11.65
N GLY A 160 -1.76 11.42 12.79
CA GLY A 160 -1.79 12.05 14.10
C GLY A 160 -0.56 12.90 14.41
N CYS A 161 0.62 12.44 14.02
CA CYS A 161 1.87 13.19 14.10
C CYS A 161 1.82 14.46 13.25
N THR A 162 1.43 14.34 12.00
CA THR A 162 1.34 15.45 11.05
C THR A 162 0.38 16.53 11.55
N PHE A 163 -0.82 16.13 11.99
CA PHE A 163 -1.82 17.07 12.52
C PHE A 163 -1.31 17.82 13.74
N ASN A 164 -0.73 17.13 14.71
CA ASN A 164 -0.22 17.76 15.92
C ASN A 164 0.93 18.72 15.61
N ALA A 165 1.90 18.29 14.82
CA ALA A 165 3.05 19.11 14.48
C ALA A 165 2.61 20.37 13.72
N MET A 166 1.83 20.22 12.65
CA MET A 166 1.39 21.34 11.81
C MET A 166 0.53 22.34 12.60
N ASN A 167 -0.37 21.83 13.43
CA ASN A 167 -1.23 22.70 14.26
C ASN A 167 -0.41 23.53 15.26
N ILE A 168 0.61 22.95 15.90
CA ILE A 168 1.47 23.68 16.84
C ILE A 168 2.34 24.72 16.11
N ILE A 169 2.87 24.35 14.95
CA ILE A 169 3.72 25.23 14.15
C ILE A 169 2.92 26.40 13.60
N SER A 170 1.71 26.14 13.06
CA SER A 170 0.81 27.20 12.58
C SER A 170 0.48 28.21 13.68
N GLU A 171 0.16 27.74 14.90
CA GLU A 171 -0.08 28.62 16.05
C GLU A 171 1.14 29.46 16.44
N LYS A 172 2.35 28.93 16.28
CA LYS A 172 3.59 29.69 16.50
C LYS A 172 3.78 30.79 15.44
N GLU A 173 3.59 30.47 14.16
CA GLU A 173 3.78 31.42 13.05
C GLU A 173 2.71 32.52 13.05
N GLU A 174 1.45 32.18 13.39
CA GLU A 174 0.35 33.13 13.46
C GLU A 174 0.37 33.98 14.75
N GLY A 175 1.31 33.74 15.65
CA GLY A 175 1.41 34.45 16.94
C GLY A 175 0.31 34.07 17.94
N VAL A 176 -0.54 33.10 17.60
CA VAL A 176 -1.64 32.63 18.48
C VAL A 176 -1.06 31.93 19.73
N ALA A 177 0.16 31.43 19.66
CA ALA A 177 0.85 30.84 20.79
C ALA A 177 0.99 31.86 21.97
N LEU A 178 1.26 33.14 21.68
CA LEU A 178 1.32 34.21 22.67
C LEU A 178 -0.05 34.52 23.29
N ILE A 179 -1.12 34.43 22.50
CA ILE A 179 -2.50 34.61 22.99
C ILE A 179 -2.89 33.47 23.93
N ASN A 180 -2.43 32.24 23.63
CA ASN A 180 -2.68 31.08 24.48
C ASN A 180 -2.04 31.17 25.87
N GLU A 181 -0.96 31.95 26.02
CA GLU A 181 -0.33 32.24 27.33
C GLU A 181 -1.19 33.16 28.21
N ILE A 182 -2.02 34.01 27.60
CA ILE A 182 -2.90 34.94 28.28
C ILE A 182 -4.27 34.33 28.61
N LEU A 183 -4.64 33.24 27.92
CA LEU A 183 -5.89 32.54 28.18
C LEU A 183 -5.85 31.78 29.51
N PRO A 184 -6.96 31.66 30.25
CA PRO A 184 -7.05 30.95 31.54
C PRO A 184 -6.97 29.41 31.35
N MET A 185 -6.11 28.94 30.46
CA MET A 185 -5.91 27.54 30.14
C MET A 185 -4.55 27.08 30.69
N THR A 186 -4.53 25.98 31.45
CA THR A 186 -3.28 25.44 31.95
C THR A 186 -2.49 24.78 30.81
N SER A 187 -1.15 24.85 30.85
CA SER A 187 -0.28 24.16 29.86
C SER A 187 -0.61 22.67 29.71
N ARG A 188 -1.09 22.02 30.77
CA ARG A 188 -1.51 20.61 30.71
C ARG A 188 -2.76 20.41 29.86
N GLN A 189 -3.74 21.31 30.01
CA GLN A 189 -4.97 21.24 29.21
C GLN A 189 -4.68 21.46 27.72
N TYR A 190 -3.80 22.39 27.40
CA TYR A 190 -3.35 22.65 26.04
C TYR A 190 -2.75 21.38 25.40
N VAL A 191 -1.79 20.76 26.09
CA VAL A 191 -1.11 19.56 25.59
C VAL A 191 -2.07 18.39 25.41
N ILE A 192 -2.97 18.16 26.39
CA ILE A 192 -3.97 17.08 26.31
C ILE A 192 -4.89 17.29 25.09
N GLN A 193 -5.32 18.53 24.83
CA GLN A 193 -6.16 18.82 23.67
C GLN A 193 -5.41 18.54 22.35
N LYS A 194 -4.14 18.89 22.26
CA LYS A 194 -3.31 18.60 21.07
C LYS A 194 -3.14 17.11 20.85
N ILE A 195 -2.75 16.36 21.90
CA ILE A 195 -2.64 14.89 21.81
C ILE A 195 -3.96 14.29 21.35
N PHE A 196 -5.07 14.73 21.94
CA PHE A 196 -6.39 14.16 21.65
C PHE A 196 -6.79 14.34 20.19
N ILE A 197 -6.56 15.52 19.60
CA ILE A 197 -6.87 15.77 18.19
C ILE A 197 -6.04 14.88 17.27
N GLY A 198 -4.71 14.90 17.40
CA GLY A 198 -3.85 14.05 16.58
C GLY A 198 -4.15 12.57 16.73
N PHE A 199 -4.39 12.12 17.97
CA PHE A 199 -4.78 10.74 18.26
C PHE A 199 -6.09 10.34 17.56
N VAL A 200 -7.14 11.17 17.67
CA VAL A 200 -8.43 10.88 17.05
C VAL A 200 -8.32 10.83 15.53
N PHE A 201 -7.63 11.79 14.90
CA PHE A 201 -7.46 11.79 13.45
C PHE A 201 -6.60 10.62 12.98
N GLY A 202 -5.55 10.25 13.71
CA GLY A 202 -4.75 9.05 13.41
C GLY A 202 -5.57 7.77 13.49
N CYS A 203 -6.37 7.61 14.56
CA CYS A 203 -7.28 6.46 14.72
C CYS A 203 -8.34 6.40 13.63
N LEU A 204 -8.96 7.54 13.27
CA LEU A 204 -9.99 7.60 12.24
C LEU A 204 -9.41 7.25 10.86
N SER A 205 -8.27 7.84 10.47
CA SER A 205 -7.62 7.57 9.19
C SER A 205 -7.25 6.10 9.06
N ALA A 206 -6.58 5.54 10.08
CA ALA A 206 -6.17 4.14 10.09
C ALA A 206 -7.36 3.19 10.18
N GLY A 207 -8.39 3.51 10.98
CA GLY A 207 -9.60 2.71 11.09
C GLY A 207 -10.37 2.61 9.78
N ILE A 208 -10.54 3.74 9.08
CA ILE A 208 -11.19 3.76 7.76
C ILE A 208 -10.36 2.98 6.74
N ALA A 209 -9.03 3.21 6.68
CA ALA A 209 -8.15 2.49 5.78
C ALA A 209 -8.17 0.97 6.04
N THR A 210 -8.16 0.55 7.33
CA THR A 210 -8.27 -0.87 7.70
C THR A 210 -9.58 -1.50 7.27
N ALA A 211 -10.70 -0.77 7.40
CA ALA A 211 -12.02 -1.26 6.99
C ALA A 211 -12.11 -1.54 5.48
N PHE A 212 -11.34 -0.82 4.66
CA PHE A 212 -11.23 -1.09 3.23
C PHE A 212 -10.29 -2.26 2.91
N CYS A 213 -9.19 -2.41 3.66
CA CYS A 213 -8.13 -3.37 3.33
C CYS A 213 -8.38 -4.78 3.90
N PHE A 214 -9.05 -4.88 5.05
CA PHE A 214 -9.19 -6.14 5.77
C PHE A 214 -10.64 -6.49 6.09
N ARG A 215 -10.98 -7.76 5.89
CA ARG A 215 -12.20 -8.39 6.42
C ARG A 215 -11.80 -9.31 7.58
N LEU A 216 -11.63 -8.74 8.76
CA LEU A 216 -11.14 -9.46 9.92
C LEU A 216 -12.29 -10.08 10.73
N PRO A 217 -12.11 -11.30 11.30
CA PRO A 217 -13.02 -11.82 12.30
C PRO A 217 -12.98 -10.94 13.56
N PRO A 218 -14.05 -10.94 14.40
CA PRO A 218 -14.16 -10.01 15.53
C PRO A 218 -12.97 -10.00 16.49
N ALA A 219 -12.37 -11.17 16.74
CA ALA A 219 -11.20 -11.28 17.62
C ALA A 219 -9.96 -10.61 17.02
N ALA A 220 -9.68 -10.82 15.73
CA ALA A 220 -8.58 -10.18 15.03
C ALA A 220 -8.82 -8.67 14.85
N ALA A 221 -10.07 -8.24 14.66
CA ALA A 221 -10.44 -6.84 14.60
C ALA A 221 -10.16 -6.11 15.92
N ALA A 222 -10.37 -6.75 17.06
CA ALA A 222 -10.03 -6.18 18.37
C ALA A 222 -8.51 -5.98 18.53
N VAL A 223 -7.70 -6.94 18.09
CA VAL A 223 -6.23 -6.83 18.10
C VAL A 223 -5.76 -5.72 17.15
N MET A 224 -6.32 -5.64 15.94
CA MET A 224 -6.04 -4.57 15.00
C MET A 224 -6.40 -3.19 15.57
N LEU A 225 -7.55 -3.07 16.22
CA LEU A 225 -7.95 -1.83 16.90
C LEU A 225 -6.95 -1.43 17.98
N ALA A 226 -6.46 -2.38 18.78
CA ALA A 226 -5.44 -2.11 19.80
C ALA A 226 -4.14 -1.61 19.16
N LEU A 227 -3.68 -2.22 18.05
CA LEU A 227 -2.51 -1.76 17.30
C LEU A 227 -2.71 -0.33 16.77
N ILE A 228 -3.87 -0.02 16.19
CA ILE A 228 -4.22 1.31 15.69
C ILE A 228 -4.17 2.34 16.82
N VAL A 229 -4.83 2.06 17.95
CA VAL A 229 -4.94 2.98 19.08
C VAL A 229 -3.55 3.29 19.66
N LEU A 230 -2.73 2.26 19.92
CA LEU A 230 -1.40 2.45 20.48
C LEU A 230 -0.46 3.17 19.52
N SER A 231 -0.45 2.80 18.25
CA SER A 231 0.40 3.43 17.23
C SER A 231 0.00 4.88 16.97
N ALA A 232 -1.30 5.18 16.88
CA ALA A 232 -1.78 6.55 16.71
C ALA A 232 -1.45 7.43 17.92
N PHE A 233 -1.47 6.86 19.14
CA PHE A 233 -1.08 7.58 20.35
C PHE A 233 0.43 7.94 20.34
N VAL A 234 1.30 6.99 20.02
CA VAL A 234 2.74 7.25 19.86
C VAL A 234 3.00 8.27 18.76
N SER A 235 2.33 8.15 17.62
CA SER A 235 2.44 9.12 16.51
C SER A 235 2.02 10.52 16.95
N ALA A 236 0.93 10.65 17.69
CA ALA A 236 0.48 11.94 18.22
C ALA A 236 1.51 12.57 19.18
N LEU A 237 2.17 11.78 20.03
CA LEU A 237 3.25 12.25 20.90
C LEU A 237 4.46 12.74 20.10
N ILE A 238 4.87 11.98 19.07
CA ILE A 238 5.99 12.39 18.19
C ILE A 238 5.67 13.72 17.51
N GLY A 239 4.42 13.91 17.07
CA GLY A 239 3.96 15.17 16.49
C GLY A 239 4.12 16.37 17.45
N LEU A 240 3.90 16.18 18.75
CA LEU A 240 4.16 17.21 19.75
C LEU A 240 5.65 17.59 19.81
N PHE A 241 6.54 16.58 19.76
CA PHE A 241 8.00 16.86 19.74
C PHE A 241 8.39 17.66 18.49
N ILE A 242 7.92 17.22 17.31
CA ILE A 242 8.21 17.92 16.06
C ILE A 242 7.67 19.35 16.12
N GLY A 243 6.42 19.54 16.53
CA GLY A 243 5.82 20.87 16.64
C GLY A 243 6.54 21.75 17.66
N HIS A 244 7.06 21.15 18.73
CA HIS A 244 7.80 21.88 19.75
C HIS A 244 9.18 22.34 19.25
N PHE A 245 9.94 21.46 18.59
CA PHE A 245 11.31 21.76 18.12
C PHE A 245 11.38 22.47 16.77
N SER A 246 10.26 22.66 16.09
CA SER A 246 10.21 23.36 14.82
C SER A 246 9.97 24.85 15.03
N ASP A 247 10.79 25.69 14.40
CA ASP A 247 10.68 27.15 14.46
C ASP A 247 9.73 27.71 13.39
N GLY A 248 9.39 26.92 12.38
CA GLY A 248 8.48 27.33 11.30
C GLY A 248 7.99 26.17 10.45
N MET A 249 7.02 26.46 9.59
CA MET A 249 6.29 25.47 8.77
C MET A 249 7.22 24.64 7.88
N MET A 250 8.19 25.29 7.23
CA MET A 250 9.16 24.61 6.34
C MET A 250 10.01 23.59 7.10
N VAL A 251 10.54 23.98 8.27
CA VAL A 251 11.35 23.10 9.11
C VAL A 251 10.52 21.94 9.64
N GLY A 252 9.30 22.23 10.10
CA GLY A 252 8.37 21.21 10.58
C GLY A 252 8.01 20.17 9.52
N MET A 253 7.74 20.61 8.29
CA MET A 253 7.48 19.68 7.17
C MET A 253 8.67 18.78 6.87
N VAL A 254 9.90 19.30 6.96
CA VAL A 254 11.11 18.49 6.77
C VAL A 254 11.23 17.44 7.87
N TYR A 255 11.06 17.82 9.14
CA TYR A 255 11.11 16.88 10.25
C TYR A 255 10.03 15.80 10.17
N ILE A 256 8.79 16.15 9.81
CA ILE A 256 7.70 15.18 9.59
C ILE A 256 8.11 14.17 8.51
N LYS A 257 8.64 14.64 7.38
CA LYS A 257 9.06 13.75 6.27
C LYS A 257 10.20 12.82 6.68
N ILE A 258 11.22 13.34 7.39
CA ILE A 258 12.36 12.53 7.85
C ILE A 258 11.88 11.43 8.81
N VAL A 259 11.06 11.80 9.80
CA VAL A 259 10.54 10.84 10.78
C VAL A 259 9.65 9.81 10.10
N MET A 260 8.77 10.23 9.19
CA MET A 260 7.92 9.32 8.42
C MET A 260 8.76 8.34 7.58
N LEU A 261 9.83 8.84 6.92
CA LEU A 261 10.73 7.98 6.14
C LEU A 261 11.39 6.92 7.02
N VAL A 262 11.88 7.30 8.21
CA VAL A 262 12.48 6.35 9.18
C VAL A 262 11.45 5.32 9.64
N PHE A 263 10.21 5.75 9.92
CA PHE A 263 9.11 4.88 10.36
C PHE A 263 8.67 3.90 9.28
N MET A 264 8.86 4.23 8.01
CA MET A 264 8.56 3.32 6.90
C MET A 264 9.76 2.43 6.55
N ALA A 265 10.95 3.02 6.46
CA ALA A 265 12.14 2.31 5.98
C ALA A 265 12.60 1.20 6.92
N ILE A 266 12.60 1.44 8.23
CA ILE A 266 13.14 0.47 9.20
C ILE A 266 12.35 -0.84 9.24
N PRO A 267 11.00 -0.87 9.38
CA PRO A 267 10.25 -2.11 9.33
C PRO A 267 10.35 -2.81 7.97
N LEU A 268 10.37 -2.05 6.88
CA LEU A 268 10.51 -2.60 5.54
C LEU A 268 11.89 -3.25 5.33
N LEU A 269 12.97 -2.59 5.73
CA LEU A 269 14.33 -3.15 5.67
C LEU A 269 14.45 -4.39 6.55
N LYS A 270 13.87 -4.37 7.74
CA LYS A 270 13.82 -5.56 8.61
C LYS A 270 13.16 -6.73 7.92
N TYR A 271 12.00 -6.50 7.31
CA TYR A 271 11.24 -7.55 6.63
C TYR A 271 11.98 -8.10 5.40
N LEU A 272 12.56 -7.22 4.55
CA LEU A 272 13.17 -7.61 3.29
C LEU A 272 14.61 -8.13 3.43
N ALA A 273 15.42 -7.52 4.30
CA ALA A 273 16.88 -7.75 4.31
C ALA A 273 17.38 -8.50 5.53
N VAL A 274 16.63 -8.58 6.62
CA VAL A 274 17.14 -9.03 7.92
C VAL A 274 16.40 -10.25 8.47
N ALA A 275 15.62 -10.91 7.64
CA ALA A 275 14.93 -12.14 8.02
C ALA A 275 15.92 -13.18 8.59
N GLY A 276 15.91 -13.38 9.92
CA GLY A 276 16.74 -14.37 10.62
C GLY A 276 17.80 -13.82 11.59
N ASN A 277 18.20 -12.54 11.53
CA ASN A 277 19.15 -11.99 12.48
C ASN A 277 18.45 -11.39 13.71
N LYS A 278 18.47 -12.12 14.84
CA LYS A 278 17.81 -11.74 16.08
C LYS A 278 18.27 -10.39 16.63
N VAL A 279 19.57 -10.07 16.55
CA VAL A 279 20.13 -8.83 17.11
C VAL A 279 19.59 -7.62 16.38
N VAL A 280 19.62 -7.64 15.04
CA VAL A 280 19.09 -6.54 14.21
C VAL A 280 17.58 -6.41 14.41
N SER A 281 16.86 -7.53 14.55
CA SER A 281 15.44 -7.52 14.85
C SER A 281 15.12 -6.76 16.15
N TYR A 282 15.89 -6.98 17.23
CA TYR A 282 15.71 -6.23 18.49
C TYR A 282 16.02 -4.73 18.33
N ILE A 283 17.04 -4.37 17.56
CA ILE A 283 17.37 -2.97 17.30
C ILE A 283 16.23 -2.28 16.53
N CYS A 284 15.64 -2.95 15.54
CA CYS A 284 14.51 -2.40 14.78
C CYS A 284 13.29 -2.12 15.68
N TYR A 285 13.07 -2.90 16.73
CA TYR A 285 12.00 -2.65 17.71
C TYR A 285 12.19 -1.38 18.56
N LEU A 286 13.32 -0.70 18.50
CA LEU A 286 13.46 0.65 19.06
C LEU A 286 12.57 1.67 18.34
N ILE A 287 12.16 1.39 17.12
CA ILE A 287 11.23 2.22 16.37
C ILE A 287 9.83 1.61 16.49
N PRO A 288 8.85 2.34 17.03
CA PRO A 288 7.50 1.81 17.29
C PRO A 288 6.78 1.28 16.05
N SER A 289 7.06 1.85 14.87
CA SER A 289 6.47 1.38 13.61
C SER A 289 6.85 -0.07 13.26
N SER A 290 7.99 -0.57 13.76
CA SER A 290 8.38 -1.98 13.53
C SER A 290 7.42 -2.95 14.22
N ALA A 291 7.01 -2.65 15.46
CA ALA A 291 6.00 -3.45 16.17
C ALA A 291 4.62 -3.32 15.49
N THR A 292 4.27 -2.11 15.03
CA THR A 292 3.03 -1.90 14.28
C THR A 292 3.01 -2.72 12.99
N PHE A 293 4.10 -2.69 12.23
CA PHE A 293 4.21 -3.41 10.96
C PHE A 293 4.11 -4.92 11.15
N GLU A 294 4.86 -5.48 12.11
CA GLU A 294 4.84 -6.91 12.38
C GLU A 294 3.48 -7.36 12.90
N GLY A 295 2.88 -6.62 13.83
CA GLY A 295 1.55 -6.92 14.31
C GLY A 295 0.48 -6.94 13.20
N ILE A 296 0.56 -6.04 12.22
CA ILE A 296 -0.33 -6.03 11.05
C ILE A 296 -0.04 -7.24 10.14
N MET A 297 1.24 -7.53 9.86
CA MET A 297 1.63 -8.68 9.05
C MET A 297 1.25 -10.01 9.69
N ASP A 298 1.44 -10.15 11.01
CA ASP A 298 1.03 -11.33 11.77
C ASP A 298 -0.50 -11.55 11.68
N LEU A 299 -1.29 -10.48 11.82
CA LEU A 299 -2.74 -10.56 11.68
C LEU A 299 -3.16 -10.93 10.24
N ALA A 300 -2.49 -10.40 9.23
CA ALA A 300 -2.74 -10.73 7.83
C ALA A 300 -2.48 -12.22 7.55
N ASN A 301 -1.48 -12.81 8.22
CA ASN A 301 -1.11 -14.22 8.11
C ASN A 301 -1.86 -15.14 9.11
N GLY A 302 -2.84 -14.61 9.85
CA GLY A 302 -3.63 -15.39 10.82
C GLY A 302 -2.95 -15.64 12.18
N GLY A 303 -1.80 -15.02 12.45
CA GLY A 303 -0.99 -15.17 13.65
C GLY A 303 -1.42 -14.27 14.81
N MET A 304 -2.60 -14.51 15.40
CA MET A 304 -3.13 -13.68 16.49
C MET A 304 -2.28 -13.70 17.76
N ALA A 305 -1.64 -14.82 18.08
CA ALA A 305 -0.82 -14.96 19.30
C ALA A 305 0.48 -14.14 19.22
N THR A 306 1.09 -14.06 18.05
CA THR A 306 2.32 -13.28 17.80
C THR A 306 2.05 -11.79 17.84
N ALA A 307 0.93 -11.31 17.31
CA ALA A 307 0.51 -9.91 17.38
C ALA A 307 0.34 -9.39 18.83
N GLY A 308 0.06 -10.26 19.78
CA GLY A 308 0.00 -9.91 21.21
C GLY A 308 1.32 -9.38 21.76
N LYS A 309 2.46 -9.90 21.30
CA LYS A 309 3.80 -9.42 21.66
C LYS A 309 4.00 -7.97 21.22
N ASP A 310 3.57 -7.65 20.00
CA ASP A 310 3.75 -6.32 19.42
C ASP A 310 2.90 -5.26 20.11
N ILE A 311 1.71 -5.64 20.60
CA ILE A 311 0.90 -4.78 21.47
C ILE A 311 1.65 -4.42 22.76
N VAL A 312 2.32 -5.38 23.40
CA VAL A 312 3.10 -5.11 24.63
C VAL A 312 4.26 -4.17 24.36
N ILE A 313 4.95 -4.36 23.23
CA ILE A 313 6.04 -3.47 22.81
C ILE A 313 5.51 -2.05 22.55
N LEU A 314 4.39 -1.92 21.86
CA LEU A 314 3.76 -0.61 21.61
C LEU A 314 3.29 0.07 22.90
N MET A 315 2.76 -0.68 23.88
CA MET A 315 2.43 -0.13 25.20
C MET A 315 3.68 0.41 25.90
N ALA A 316 4.80 -0.29 25.84
CA ALA A 316 6.07 0.19 26.38
C ALA A 316 6.51 1.50 25.67
N HIS A 317 6.39 1.58 24.35
CA HIS A 317 6.64 2.82 23.60
C HIS A 317 5.72 3.97 24.03
N CYS A 318 4.43 3.73 24.22
CA CYS A 318 3.50 4.74 24.72
C CYS A 318 3.97 5.34 26.04
N ILE A 319 4.39 4.49 26.98
CA ILE A 319 4.89 4.92 28.30
C ILE A 319 6.21 5.71 28.15
N VAL A 320 7.17 5.19 27.38
CA VAL A 320 8.48 5.83 27.18
C VAL A 320 8.33 7.19 26.55
N TRP A 321 7.62 7.31 25.42
CA TRP A 321 7.43 8.58 24.73
C TRP A 321 6.64 9.59 25.56
N PHE A 322 5.65 9.14 26.32
CA PHE A 322 4.91 10.01 27.23
C PHE A 322 5.79 10.54 28.37
N LEU A 323 6.60 9.68 28.99
CA LEU A 323 7.54 10.09 30.04
C LEU A 323 8.60 11.06 29.50
N LEU A 324 9.16 10.80 28.31
CA LEU A 324 10.10 11.70 27.64
C LEU A 324 9.47 13.08 27.45
N TYR A 325 8.24 13.12 26.98
CA TYR A 325 7.51 14.37 26.81
C TYR A 325 7.36 15.14 28.14
N LEU A 326 6.97 14.47 29.22
CA LEU A 326 6.83 15.09 30.54
C LEU A 326 8.17 15.64 31.08
N LEU A 327 9.28 14.94 30.83
CA LEU A 327 10.62 15.40 31.24
C LEU A 327 11.05 16.67 30.51
N ILE A 328 10.84 16.74 29.20
CA ILE A 328 11.19 17.90 28.39
C ILE A 328 10.31 19.09 28.75
N SER A 329 8.99 18.88 28.88
CA SER A 329 8.04 19.94 29.24
C SER A 329 8.30 20.55 30.64
N LYS A 330 8.93 19.78 31.56
CA LYS A 330 9.32 20.30 32.89
C LYS A 330 10.59 21.15 32.87
N ARG A 331 11.51 20.94 31.94
CA ARG A 331 12.80 21.69 31.86
C ARG A 331 12.64 23.10 31.30
N GLN A 332 11.49 23.44 30.77
CA GLN A 332 11.22 24.72 30.12
C GLN A 332 10.34 25.66 30.93
N LYS A 333 9.98 25.26 32.15
CA LYS A 333 9.46 26.12 33.22
C LYS A 333 10.57 26.56 34.13
#